data_dc49c6597a77cfe9d47a692b336accfd
#
_entry.id   dc49c6597a77cfe9d47a692b336accfd
#
_cell.length_a   1.000
_cell.length_b   1.000
_cell.length_c   1.000
_cell.angle_alpha   90.00
_cell.angle_beta   90.00
_cell.angle_gamma   90.00
#
_symmetry.space_group_name_H-M   'P 1'
#
loop_
_entity.id
_entity.type
_entity.pdbx_description
1 polymer ?
#
loop_
_entity_poly.entity_id
_entity_poly.type
_entity_poly.pdbx_seq_one_letter_code
_entity_poly.pdbx_strand_id
1 'polypeptide(L)'
;HTDSSAASDVYKRQDCILLITSILSDVQIEDYVSKAEDINLDVLIEVHDEEELARISRFKNALIGVNNRNLKTFEVDLMNAVRLRKNYNGNQIFIAESGIKSNADIEYLVSNDINVFLIGESLMRGNLF
;
A
#
# COMPACT_ATOMS: atom_id res chain seq x y z
N HIS A 1 22.52 -1.36 4.38
CA HIS A 1 22.95 -1.47 3.95
C HIS A 1 23.39 -1.69 3.29
N THR A 2 23.56 -1.83 2.95
CA THR A 2 24.09 -2.03 2.23
C THR A 2 24.42 -2.49 1.55
N ASP A 3 24.50 -2.76 1.31
CA ASP A 3 24.87 -3.11 0.55
C ASP A 3 24.88 -3.60 -0.12
N SER A 4 24.74 -3.80 -0.35
CA SER A 4 24.87 -4.15 -1.02
C SER A 4 24.82 -4.57 -1.59
N SER A 5 24.80 -4.60 -1.74
CA SER A 5 24.81 -4.97 -2.33
C SER A 5 24.57 -5.41 -2.77
N ALA A 6 24.44 -5.55 -2.92
CA ALA A 6 24.24 -5.95 -3.27
C ALA A 6 23.87 -6.55 -3.39
N ALA A 7 23.56 -6.72 -3.38
CA ALA A 7 23.28 -7.14 -3.35
C ALA A 7 23.14 -7.35 -3.04
N SER A 8 22.97 -7.17 -2.99
CA SER A 8 22.95 -7.06 -2.61
C SER A 8 22.83 -6.70 -2.37
N ASP A 9 22.73 -6.53 -2.31
CA ASP A 9 22.52 -6.14 -2.13
C ASP A 9 21.85 -5.95 -2.31
N VAL A 10 21.72 -6.44 -2.71
CA VAL A 10 21.10 -6.29 -2.81
C VAL A 10 20.20 -6.44 -2.47
N TYR A 11 19.75 -6.70 -2.18
CA TYR A 11 19.06 -6.70 -1.63
C TYR A 11 18.81 -6.52 -0.70
N LYS A 12 18.32 -6.53 -0.98
CA LYS A 12 18.39 -6.48 0.14
C LYS A 12 17.96 -5.47 1.17
N ARG A 13 17.82 -4.82 1.27
CA ARG A 13 17.58 -3.82 2.27
C ARG A 13 16.12 -3.56 2.56
N GLN A 14 15.82 -3.06 3.73
CA GLN A 14 14.49 -2.63 4.11
C GLN A 14 14.34 -1.15 3.79
N ASP A 15 13.59 -0.82 2.76
CA ASP A 15 13.45 0.55 2.28
C ASP A 15 12.07 1.14 2.53
N CYS A 16 11.19 0.44 3.21
CA CYS A 16 9.80 0.87 3.38
C CYS A 16 9.28 0.41 4.73
N ILE A 17 8.52 1.27 5.41
CA ILE A 17 7.83 0.87 6.64
C ILE A 17 6.34 0.81 6.38
N LEU A 18 5.65 -0.06 7.11
CA LEU A 18 4.22 -0.24 7.01
C LEU A 18 3.54 0.38 8.22
N LEU A 19 2.59 1.28 7.98
CA LEU A 19 1.76 1.87 9.02
C LEU A 19 0.32 1.45 8.80
N ILE A 20 -0.31 0.87 9.82
CA ILE A 20 -1.68 0.37 9.70
C ILE A 20 -2.60 1.39 10.38
N THR A 21 -3.42 2.07 9.56
CA THR A 21 -4.25 3.17 10.01
C THR A 21 -5.22 2.76 11.11
N SER A 22 -5.76 1.54 11.01
CA SER A 22 -6.79 1.09 11.96
C SER A 22 -6.29 0.95 13.39
N ILE A 23 -4.98 0.82 13.59
CA ILE A 23 -4.42 0.63 14.94
C ILE A 23 -3.58 1.81 15.41
N LEU A 24 -3.42 2.83 14.57
CA LEU A 24 -2.59 3.99 14.92
C LEU A 24 -3.44 5.25 15.01
N SER A 25 -3.09 6.14 15.94
CA SER A 25 -3.71 7.45 16.02
C SER A 25 -3.11 8.36 14.95
N ASP A 26 -3.80 9.47 14.68
CA ASP A 26 -3.28 10.45 13.71
C ASP A 26 -1.95 11.02 14.13
N VAL A 27 -1.76 11.26 15.41
CA VAL A 27 -0.49 11.76 15.94
C VAL A 27 0.63 10.74 15.74
N GLN A 28 0.34 9.46 15.96
CA GLN A 28 1.33 8.41 15.74
C GLN A 28 1.72 8.29 14.28
N ILE A 29 0.73 8.36 13.39
CA ILE A 29 1.02 8.27 11.95
C ILE A 29 1.90 9.45 11.54
N GLU A 30 1.56 10.66 11.95
CA GLU A 30 2.34 11.83 11.61
C GLU A 30 3.79 11.71 12.12
N ASP A 31 3.95 11.25 13.35
CA ASP A 31 5.27 11.10 13.95
C ASP A 31 6.12 10.07 13.20
N TYR A 32 5.54 8.91 12.87
CA TYR A 32 6.25 7.86 12.15
C TYR A 32 6.59 8.28 10.72
N VAL A 33 5.67 8.97 10.04
CA VAL A 33 5.94 9.46 8.69
C VAL A 33 7.11 10.44 8.72
N SER A 34 7.09 11.38 9.67
CA SER A 34 8.16 12.37 9.80
C SER A 34 9.52 11.70 10.03
N LYS A 35 9.56 10.72 10.92
CA LYS A 35 10.81 10.03 11.22
C LYS A 35 11.31 9.22 10.03
N ALA A 36 10.41 8.59 9.29
CA ALA A 36 10.78 7.83 8.10
C ALA A 36 11.37 8.75 7.04
N GLU A 37 10.77 9.92 6.84
CA GLU A 37 11.28 10.88 5.87
C GLU A 37 12.67 11.37 6.25
N ASP A 38 12.91 11.55 7.53
CA ASP A 38 14.22 12.03 8.00
C ASP A 38 15.35 11.05 7.67
N ILE A 39 15.04 9.77 7.54
CA ILE A 39 16.05 8.76 7.24
C ILE A 39 15.85 8.14 5.86
N ASN A 40 15.04 8.78 5.02
CA ASN A 40 14.81 8.40 3.63
C ASN A 40 14.20 7.00 3.45
N LEU A 41 13.31 6.62 4.35
CA LEU A 41 12.50 5.41 4.17
C LEU A 41 11.17 5.77 3.55
N ASP A 42 10.74 4.96 2.60
CA ASP A 42 9.39 5.08 2.06
C ASP A 42 8.38 4.60 3.11
N VAL A 43 7.17 5.12 3.00
CA VAL A 43 6.09 4.77 3.92
C VAL A 43 4.93 4.19 3.12
N LEU A 44 4.47 3.02 3.54
CA LEU A 44 3.25 2.40 3.03
C LEU A 44 2.21 2.50 4.14
N ILE A 45 1.12 3.20 3.86
CA ILE A 45 0.04 3.35 4.84
C ILE A 45 -1.13 2.50 4.41
N GLU A 46 -1.51 1.55 5.24
CA GLU A 46 -2.60 0.63 4.95
C GLU A 46 -3.92 1.21 5.42
N VAL A 47 -4.92 1.19 4.54
CA VAL A 47 -6.27 1.66 4.82
C VAL A 47 -7.29 0.60 4.40
N HIS A 48 -8.49 0.68 4.97
CA HIS A 48 -9.58 -0.25 4.67
C HIS A 48 -10.79 0.42 4.05
N ASP A 49 -11.00 1.72 4.32
CA ASP A 49 -12.20 2.42 3.91
C ASP A 49 -11.91 3.88 3.62
N GLU A 50 -12.95 4.61 3.21
CA GLU A 50 -12.81 6.01 2.85
C GLU A 50 -12.44 6.89 4.02
N GLU A 51 -12.94 6.56 5.22
CA GLU A 51 -12.62 7.35 6.41
C GLU A 51 -11.13 7.26 6.73
N GLU A 52 -10.58 6.05 6.68
CA GLU A 52 -9.15 5.87 6.91
C GLU A 52 -8.31 6.55 5.82
N LEU A 53 -8.78 6.44 4.58
CA LEU A 53 -8.09 7.08 3.47
C LEU A 53 -8.03 8.60 3.65
N ALA A 54 -9.13 9.20 4.11
CA ALA A 54 -9.16 10.64 4.36
C ALA A 54 -8.17 11.05 5.44
N ARG A 55 -8.00 10.22 6.46
CA ARG A 55 -7.06 10.52 7.55
C ARG A 55 -5.63 10.64 7.09
N ILE A 56 -5.26 9.96 6.00
CA ILE A 56 -3.86 9.89 5.57
C ILE A 56 -3.61 10.59 4.24
N SER A 57 -4.62 11.24 3.66
CA SER A 57 -4.50 11.86 2.33
C SER A 57 -3.48 12.99 2.27
N ARG A 58 -3.16 13.61 3.39
CA ARG A 58 -2.18 14.72 3.44
C ARG A 58 -0.74 14.24 3.27
N PHE A 59 -0.47 12.95 3.41
CA PHE A 59 0.88 12.41 3.28
C PHE A 59 1.18 12.11 1.82
N LYS A 60 1.57 13.13 1.07
CA LYS A 60 1.60 13.09 -0.40
C LYS A 60 2.65 12.15 -0.98
N ASN A 61 3.67 11.83 -0.20
CA ASN A 61 4.73 10.93 -0.66
C ASN A 61 4.55 9.50 -0.18
N ALA A 62 3.48 9.22 0.56
CA ALA A 62 3.23 7.88 1.05
C ALA A 62 2.63 7.01 -0.06
N LEU A 63 2.90 5.71 0.04
CA LEU A 63 2.21 4.69 -0.74
C LEU A 63 0.94 4.33 0.03
N ILE A 64 -0.15 4.10 -0.69
CA ILE A 64 -1.42 3.75 -0.05
C ILE A 64 -1.73 2.29 -0.32
N GLY A 65 -1.73 1.48 0.73
CA GLY A 65 -2.11 0.09 0.62
C GLY A 65 -3.58 -0.08 1.00
N VAL A 66 -4.38 -0.63 0.09
CA VAL A 66 -5.77 -0.92 0.40
C VAL A 66 -5.89 -2.39 0.74
N ASN A 67 -6.23 -2.67 1.99
CA ASN A 67 -6.45 -4.03 2.41
C ASN A 67 -7.89 -4.42 2.08
N ASN A 68 -8.03 -5.35 1.14
CA ASN A 68 -9.34 -5.79 0.67
C ASN A 68 -10.01 -6.78 1.62
N ARG A 69 -9.33 -7.16 2.69
CA ARG A 69 -9.90 -8.07 3.68
C ARG A 69 -10.53 -7.28 4.83
N ASN A 70 -11.79 -7.57 5.12
CA ASN A 70 -12.46 -7.01 6.27
C ASN A 70 -11.93 -7.71 7.52
N LEU A 71 -11.35 -6.95 8.44
CA LEU A 71 -10.69 -7.53 9.62
C LEU A 71 -11.70 -8.08 10.64
N LYS A 72 -12.97 -7.73 10.53
CA LYS A 72 -14.01 -8.24 11.44
C LYS A 72 -14.65 -9.51 10.91
N THR A 73 -14.95 -9.56 9.62
CA THR A 73 -15.63 -10.70 9.01
C THR A 73 -14.68 -11.63 8.26
N PHE A 74 -13.46 -11.18 7.99
CA PHE A 74 -12.46 -11.85 7.17
C PHE A 74 -12.88 -12.04 5.71
N GLU A 75 -13.98 -11.42 5.31
CA GLU A 75 -14.37 -11.42 3.91
C GLU A 75 -13.42 -10.56 3.09
N VAL A 76 -13.20 -10.98 1.84
CA VAL A 76 -12.30 -10.28 0.93
C VAL A 76 -13.12 -9.75 -0.23
N ASP A 77 -12.98 -8.44 -0.51
CA ASP A 77 -13.69 -7.79 -1.60
C ASP A 77 -12.69 -6.99 -2.43
N LEU A 78 -12.33 -7.55 -3.57
CA LEU A 78 -11.36 -6.90 -4.47
C LEU A 78 -11.84 -5.54 -4.95
N MET A 79 -13.15 -5.33 -5.02
CA MET A 79 -13.71 -4.06 -5.45
C MET A 79 -13.45 -2.92 -4.46
N ASN A 80 -13.07 -3.24 -3.23
CA ASN A 80 -12.80 -2.21 -2.23
C ASN A 80 -11.70 -1.26 -2.70
N ALA A 81 -10.59 -1.81 -3.18
CA ALA A 81 -9.49 -0.98 -3.68
C ALA A 81 -9.94 -0.12 -4.85
N VAL A 82 -10.72 -0.68 -5.76
CA VAL A 82 -11.22 0.05 -6.92
C VAL A 82 -12.13 1.19 -6.51
N ARG A 83 -13.04 0.94 -5.55
CA ARG A 83 -13.93 2.00 -5.06
C ARG A 83 -13.15 3.16 -4.45
N LEU A 84 -12.19 2.83 -3.61
CA LEU A 84 -11.38 3.88 -2.96
C LEU A 84 -10.57 4.65 -3.99
N ARG A 85 -9.98 3.96 -4.94
CA ARG A 85 -9.17 4.62 -5.98
C ARG A 85 -10.00 5.56 -6.84
N LYS A 86 -11.20 5.14 -7.23
CA LYS A 86 -12.06 5.94 -8.10
C LYS A 86 -12.45 7.27 -7.50
N ASN A 87 -12.65 7.31 -6.20
CA ASN A 87 -13.13 8.50 -5.52
C ASN A 87 -12.00 9.35 -4.95
N TYR A 88 -10.76 8.98 -5.24
CA TYR A 88 -9.60 9.65 -4.66
C TYR A 88 -8.94 10.56 -5.69
N ASN A 89 -8.66 11.81 -5.28
CA ASN A 89 -8.08 12.81 -6.17
C ASN A 89 -6.56 12.96 -6.02
N GLY A 90 -5.95 12.27 -5.07
CA GLY A 90 -4.50 12.36 -4.88
C GLY A 90 -3.72 11.55 -5.90
N ASN A 91 -2.41 11.76 -5.92
CA ASN A 91 -1.52 11.11 -6.87
C ASN A 91 -0.68 9.99 -6.27
N GLN A 92 -0.92 9.65 -5.00
CA GLN A 92 -0.18 8.56 -4.36
C GLN A 92 -0.44 7.26 -5.10
N ILE A 93 0.56 6.38 -5.06
CA ILE A 93 0.45 5.06 -5.66
C ILE A 93 -0.41 4.17 -4.77
N PHE A 94 -1.43 3.54 -5.38
CA PHE A 94 -2.27 2.57 -4.67
C PHE A 94 -1.72 1.17 -4.85
N ILE A 95 -1.68 0.42 -3.77
CA ILE A 95 -1.27 -0.98 -3.75
C ILE A 95 -2.45 -1.80 -3.26
N ALA A 96 -2.88 -2.77 -4.07
CA ALA A 96 -3.96 -3.67 -3.66
C ALA A 96 -3.37 -4.79 -2.81
N GLU A 97 -3.94 -4.99 -1.62
CA GLU A 97 -3.53 -6.03 -0.67
C GLU A 97 -4.67 -6.99 -0.46
N SER A 98 -4.38 -8.26 -0.50
CA SER A 98 -5.35 -9.34 -0.30
C SER A 98 -6.34 -9.50 -1.46
N GLY A 99 -6.81 -10.71 -1.62
CA GLY A 99 -7.91 -11.00 -2.52
C GLY A 99 -7.54 -11.28 -3.97
N ILE A 100 -6.27 -11.22 -4.30
CA ILE A 100 -5.84 -11.47 -5.67
C ILE A 100 -5.60 -12.97 -5.83
N LYS A 101 -6.41 -13.61 -6.69
CA LYS A 101 -6.39 -15.07 -6.86
C LYS A 101 -6.09 -15.51 -8.28
N SER A 102 -6.18 -14.60 -9.25
CA SER A 102 -6.09 -15.00 -10.67
C SER A 102 -5.57 -13.84 -11.50
N ASN A 103 -5.18 -14.16 -12.74
CA ASN A 103 -4.80 -13.13 -13.70
C ASN A 103 -5.97 -12.20 -14.03
N ALA A 104 -7.20 -12.71 -13.98
CA ALA A 104 -8.37 -11.86 -14.21
C ALA A 104 -8.49 -10.78 -13.14
N ASP A 105 -8.16 -11.11 -11.88
CA ASP A 105 -8.14 -10.11 -10.81
C ASP A 105 -7.10 -9.03 -11.08
N ILE A 106 -5.93 -9.42 -11.53
CA ILE A 106 -4.87 -8.45 -11.86
C ILE A 106 -5.32 -7.55 -13.00
N GLU A 107 -5.90 -8.12 -14.05
CA GLU A 107 -6.39 -7.33 -15.18
C GLU A 107 -7.47 -6.34 -14.74
N TYR A 108 -8.35 -6.76 -13.85
CA TYR A 108 -9.40 -5.90 -13.32
C TYR A 108 -8.80 -4.71 -12.58
N LEU A 109 -7.81 -4.97 -11.73
CA LEU A 109 -7.16 -3.88 -10.97
C LEU A 109 -6.42 -2.94 -11.90
N VAL A 110 -5.67 -3.47 -12.85
CA VAL A 110 -4.90 -2.65 -13.80
C VAL A 110 -5.83 -1.77 -14.62
N SER A 111 -6.97 -2.30 -15.06
CA SER A 111 -7.94 -1.52 -15.85
C SER A 111 -8.57 -0.41 -15.01
N ASN A 112 -8.42 -0.43 -13.69
CA ASN A 112 -8.92 0.58 -12.78
C ASN A 112 -7.80 1.39 -12.11
N ASP A 113 -6.65 1.47 -12.76
CA ASP A 113 -5.51 2.29 -12.35
C ASP A 113 -4.81 1.81 -11.07
N ILE A 114 -4.92 0.53 -10.76
CA ILE A 114 -4.17 -0.05 -9.66
C ILE A 114 -3.16 -1.02 -10.25
N ASN A 115 -1.89 -0.63 -10.24
CA ASN A 115 -0.83 -1.33 -10.95
C ASN A 115 0.19 -2.01 -10.06
N VAL A 116 0.02 -1.91 -8.73
CA VAL A 116 0.93 -2.53 -7.77
C VAL A 116 0.12 -3.40 -6.84
N PHE A 117 0.60 -4.61 -6.60
CA PHE A 117 -0.14 -5.61 -5.84
C PHE A 117 0.75 -6.28 -4.82
N LEU A 118 0.17 -6.66 -3.68
CA LEU A 118 0.82 -7.52 -2.71
C LEU A 118 0.20 -8.89 -2.83
N ILE A 119 1.00 -9.86 -3.29
CA ILE A 119 0.56 -11.25 -3.47
C ILE A 119 1.42 -12.12 -2.58
N GLY A 120 0.77 -12.79 -1.60
CA GLY A 120 1.51 -13.48 -0.59
C GLY A 120 2.37 -12.46 0.16
N GLU A 121 3.69 -12.66 0.13
CA GLU A 121 4.62 -11.72 0.76
C GLU A 121 5.39 -10.91 -0.27
N SER A 122 4.99 -10.98 -1.55
CA SER A 122 5.73 -10.34 -2.63
C SER A 122 4.94 -9.20 -3.23
N LEU A 123 5.63 -8.09 -3.46
CA LEU A 123 5.07 -6.94 -4.14
C LEU A 123 5.24 -7.12 -5.64
N MET A 124 4.15 -7.02 -6.39
CA MET A 124 4.13 -7.26 -7.83
C MET A 124 3.60 -6.03 -8.55
N ARG A 125 4.03 -5.84 -9.78
CA ARG A 125 3.55 -4.77 -10.66
C ARG A 125 2.84 -5.37 -11.86
N GLY A 126 1.70 -4.77 -12.23
CA GLY A 126 0.87 -5.28 -13.30
C GLY A 126 1.52 -5.25 -14.67
N ASN A 127 2.43 -4.33 -14.90
CA ASN A 127 3.09 -4.22 -16.19
C ASN A 127 4.25 -5.18 -16.37
N LEU A 128 4.46 -6.09 -15.43
CA LEU A 128 5.47 -7.13 -15.55
C LEU A 128 4.89 -8.44 -16.08
N PHE A 129 3.60 -8.49 -16.33
CA PHE A 129 2.91 -9.69 -16.80
C PHE A 129 2.47 -9.58 -18.23
#